data_d28ac2a4ec74ef1da9b9062a302059a9
#
_entry.id   d28ac2a4ec74ef1da9b9062a302059a9
#
_cell.length_a   1.000
_cell.length_b   1.000
_cell.length_c   1.000
_cell.angle_alpha   90.00
_cell.angle_beta   90.00
_cell.angle_gamma   90.00
#
_symmetry.space_group_name_H-M   'P 1'
#
loop_
_entity.id
_entity.type
_entity.pdbx_description
1 polymer ?
#
loop_
_entity_poly.entity_id
_entity_poly.type
_entity_poly.pdbx_seq_one_letter_code
_entity_poly.pdbx_strand_id
1 'polypeptide(L)'
;IRFVGAIIFPLLFSACVSQNDTVAFNKQRAAKARVELALGYLQQNNLPQAKQNLDKALEHDKNYYLVYSALAHFYQLHGDASAAHQAYQQALKLDPKQGDTHNNFGAFLCGRGEFVQAYEQFEAALSSPNYYRQADTYENIALCAQAENRRELYQQAFDKLRQIDAHRADKLNRAK
;
A
#
# COMPACT_ATOMS: atom_id res chain seq x y z
N ILE A 1 46.82 -8.32 61.64
CA ILE A 1 46.13 -7.50 60.68
C ILE A 1 45.94 -8.37 59.45
N ARG A 2 44.65 -8.88 59.20
CA ARG A 2 44.27 -9.72 58.05
C ARG A 2 43.60 -8.81 57.02
N PHE A 3 44.21 -8.65 55.86
CA PHE A 3 43.57 -8.01 54.70
C PHE A 3 42.73 -9.05 53.97
N VAL A 4 41.41 -8.83 53.95
CA VAL A 4 40.47 -9.56 53.10
C VAL A 4 40.37 -8.83 51.77
N GLY A 5 40.97 -9.37 50.71
CA GLY A 5 40.86 -8.85 49.38
C GLY A 5 39.48 -9.25 48.79
N ALA A 6 38.66 -8.24 48.52
CA ALA A 6 37.40 -8.42 47.79
C ALA A 6 37.70 -8.57 46.31
N ILE A 7 37.43 -9.77 45.75
CA ILE A 7 37.51 -10.05 44.31
C ILE A 7 36.18 -9.58 43.68
N ILE A 8 36.23 -8.46 42.96
CA ILE A 8 35.09 -7.97 42.15
C ILE A 8 35.11 -8.73 40.83
N PHE A 9 34.13 -9.62 40.63
CA PHE A 9 33.92 -10.34 39.38
C PHE A 9 33.09 -9.47 38.43
N PRO A 10 33.62 -9.06 37.26
CA PRO A 10 32.85 -8.28 36.32
C PRO A 10 31.81 -9.18 35.65
N LEU A 11 30.53 -8.89 35.88
CA LEU A 11 29.40 -9.48 35.15
C LEU A 11 29.41 -8.92 33.72
N LEU A 12 29.94 -9.69 32.80
CA LEU A 12 29.80 -9.46 31.35
C LEU A 12 28.35 -9.76 30.93
N PHE A 13 27.54 -8.72 30.88
CA PHE A 13 26.24 -8.81 30.18
C PHE A 13 26.50 -8.91 28.66
N SER A 14 26.51 -10.14 28.12
CA SER A 14 26.40 -10.37 26.70
C SER A 14 24.98 -9.96 26.26
N ALA A 15 24.84 -8.75 25.78
CA ALA A 15 23.65 -8.33 25.05
C ALA A 15 23.68 -9.05 23.70
N CYS A 16 22.95 -10.16 23.58
CA CYS A 16 22.63 -10.76 22.29
C CYS A 16 21.69 -9.79 21.54
N VAL A 17 22.26 -8.81 20.85
CA VAL A 17 21.53 -8.06 19.84
C VAL A 17 21.28 -9.03 18.68
N SER A 18 20.02 -9.37 18.44
CA SER A 18 19.63 -10.21 17.33
C SER A 18 20.02 -9.54 16.01
N GLN A 19 21.11 -9.99 15.42
CA GLN A 19 21.65 -9.46 14.16
C GLN A 19 20.68 -9.66 12.98
N ASN A 20 19.72 -10.59 13.13
CA ASN A 20 18.72 -10.90 12.12
C ASN A 20 17.69 -9.76 11.93
N ASP A 21 17.27 -9.09 13.01
CA ASP A 21 16.27 -8.03 12.94
C ASP A 21 16.82 -6.78 12.23
N THR A 22 18.09 -6.46 12.43
CA THR A 22 18.75 -5.32 11.78
C THR A 22 18.94 -5.54 10.27
N VAL A 23 19.23 -6.76 9.84
CA VAL A 23 19.40 -7.12 8.43
C VAL A 23 18.05 -7.11 7.71
N ALA A 24 16.99 -7.67 8.31
CA ALA A 24 15.64 -7.65 7.75
C ALA A 24 15.12 -6.21 7.62
N PHE A 25 15.28 -5.40 8.65
CA PHE A 25 14.91 -3.98 8.63
C PHE A 25 15.66 -3.17 7.56
N ASN A 26 16.94 -3.43 7.36
CA ASN A 26 17.74 -2.75 6.33
C ASN A 26 17.30 -3.13 4.90
N LYS A 27 16.96 -4.40 4.64
CA LYS A 27 16.47 -4.87 3.33
C LYS A 27 15.13 -4.20 2.99
N GLN A 28 14.19 -4.19 3.90
CA GLN A 28 12.88 -3.57 3.71
C GLN A 28 13.00 -2.06 3.49
N ARG A 29 13.86 -1.38 4.25
CA ARG A 29 14.13 0.07 4.04
C ARG A 29 14.72 0.34 2.67
N ALA A 30 15.68 -0.47 2.21
CA ALA A 30 16.26 -0.34 0.88
C ALA A 30 15.21 -0.59 -0.21
N ALA A 31 14.38 -1.62 -0.06
CA ALA A 31 13.26 -1.89 -0.98
C ALA A 31 12.28 -0.70 -1.02
N LYS A 32 11.89 -0.17 0.15
CA LYS A 32 11.01 0.99 0.25
C LYS A 32 11.57 2.21 -0.49
N ALA A 33 12.84 2.55 -0.29
CA ALA A 33 13.47 3.68 -0.99
C ALA A 33 13.45 3.51 -2.51
N ARG A 34 13.63 2.28 -3.01
CA ARG A 34 13.50 1.98 -4.44
C ARG A 34 12.07 2.11 -4.95
N VAL A 35 11.08 1.68 -4.17
CA VAL A 35 9.65 1.87 -4.50
C VAL A 35 9.32 3.36 -4.58
N GLU A 36 9.76 4.18 -3.64
CA GLU A 36 9.51 5.63 -3.64
C GLU A 36 10.09 6.29 -4.90
N LEU A 37 11.31 5.92 -5.29
CA LEU A 37 11.91 6.37 -6.56
C LEU A 37 11.08 5.91 -7.77
N ALA A 38 10.64 4.66 -7.79
CA ALA A 38 9.83 4.13 -8.87
C ALA A 38 8.50 4.87 -9.00
N LEU A 39 7.82 5.14 -7.89
CA LEU A 39 6.57 5.92 -7.89
C LEU A 39 6.77 7.33 -8.43
N GLY A 40 7.89 7.99 -8.10
CA GLY A 40 8.26 9.27 -8.69
C GLY A 40 8.43 9.21 -10.22
N TYR A 41 9.05 8.14 -10.74
CA TYR A 41 9.16 7.93 -12.18
C TYR A 41 7.82 7.59 -12.84
N LEU A 42 6.93 6.85 -12.16
CA LEU A 42 5.57 6.60 -12.67
C LEU A 42 4.77 7.89 -12.81
N GLN A 43 4.87 8.82 -11.87
CA GLN A 43 4.24 10.14 -11.95
C GLN A 43 4.73 10.96 -13.15
N GLN A 44 5.99 10.74 -13.57
CA GLN A 44 6.58 11.36 -14.75
C GLN A 44 6.34 10.57 -16.04
N ASN A 45 5.54 9.49 -15.97
CA ASN A 45 5.32 8.52 -17.07
C ASN A 45 6.62 7.89 -17.61
N ASN A 46 7.67 7.84 -16.78
CA ASN A 46 8.95 7.22 -17.13
C ASN A 46 8.96 5.75 -16.73
N LEU A 47 8.27 4.93 -17.52
CA LEU A 47 8.10 3.49 -17.23
C LEU A 47 9.43 2.72 -17.19
N PRO A 48 10.44 2.96 -18.05
CA PRO A 48 11.71 2.23 -17.97
C PRO A 48 12.45 2.44 -16.64
N GLN A 49 12.55 3.68 -16.16
CA GLN A 49 13.20 4.00 -14.88
C GLN A 49 12.40 3.47 -13.68
N ALA A 50 11.07 3.54 -13.76
CA ALA A 50 10.20 2.95 -12.76
C ALA A 50 10.45 1.44 -12.64
N LYS A 51 10.43 0.71 -13.76
CA LYS A 51 10.67 -0.75 -13.76
C LYS A 51 12.03 -1.11 -13.19
N GLN A 52 13.09 -0.41 -13.60
CA GLN A 52 14.43 -0.66 -13.08
C GLN A 52 14.50 -0.52 -11.55
N ASN A 53 13.83 0.49 -10.99
CA ASN A 53 13.80 0.66 -9.53
C ASN A 53 12.94 -0.38 -8.84
N LEU A 54 11.82 -0.82 -9.43
CA LEU A 54 11.00 -1.91 -8.89
C LEU A 54 11.74 -3.24 -8.90
N ASP A 55 12.53 -3.53 -9.94
CA ASP A 55 13.38 -4.72 -9.98
C ASP A 55 14.43 -4.71 -8.85
N LYS A 56 15.08 -3.57 -8.64
CA LYS A 56 16.02 -3.39 -7.51
C LYS A 56 15.31 -3.51 -6.16
N ALA A 57 14.04 -3.06 -6.05
CA ALA A 57 13.27 -3.25 -4.83
C ALA A 57 13.02 -4.74 -4.54
N LEU A 58 12.69 -5.55 -5.55
CA LEU A 58 12.56 -7.01 -5.44
C LEU A 58 13.86 -7.69 -5.04
N GLU A 59 15.01 -7.25 -5.57
CA GLU A 59 16.33 -7.77 -5.18
C GLU A 59 16.61 -7.51 -3.69
N HIS A 60 16.19 -6.35 -3.17
CA HIS A 60 16.35 -6.03 -1.75
C HIS A 60 15.41 -6.85 -0.87
N ASP A 61 14.12 -6.90 -1.19
CA ASP A 61 13.12 -7.63 -0.41
C ASP A 61 11.93 -8.11 -1.26
N LYS A 62 11.99 -9.36 -1.72
CA LYS A 62 10.93 -10.02 -2.48
C LYS A 62 9.67 -10.35 -1.65
N ASN A 63 9.73 -10.23 -0.33
CA ASN A 63 8.60 -10.51 0.56
C ASN A 63 7.94 -9.23 1.10
N TYR A 64 8.28 -8.08 0.58
CA TYR A 64 7.70 -6.82 1.01
C TYR A 64 6.52 -6.44 0.11
N TYR A 65 5.31 -6.40 0.68
CA TYR A 65 4.05 -6.17 -0.04
C TYR A 65 4.07 -4.90 -0.89
N LEU A 66 4.72 -3.83 -0.40
CA LEU A 66 4.74 -2.52 -1.06
C LEU A 66 5.38 -2.58 -2.45
N VAL A 67 6.35 -3.48 -2.66
CA VAL A 67 6.97 -3.67 -3.97
C VAL A 67 5.94 -4.17 -4.99
N TYR A 68 5.12 -5.13 -4.60
CA TYR A 68 4.08 -5.68 -5.47
C TYR A 68 2.91 -4.71 -5.68
N SER A 69 2.55 -3.91 -4.66
CA SER A 69 1.56 -2.83 -4.82
C SER A 69 2.04 -1.79 -5.86
N ALA A 70 3.32 -1.42 -5.82
CA ALA A 70 3.91 -0.51 -6.80
C ALA A 70 4.07 -1.15 -8.19
N LEU A 71 4.41 -2.45 -8.28
CA LEU A 71 4.41 -3.20 -9.54
C LEU A 71 3.01 -3.25 -10.17
N ALA A 72 1.96 -3.43 -9.37
CA ALA A 72 0.59 -3.40 -9.86
C ALA A 72 0.29 -2.05 -10.55
N HIS A 73 0.66 -0.94 -9.92
CA HIS A 73 0.51 0.39 -10.50
C HIS A 73 1.33 0.56 -11.79
N PHE A 74 2.58 0.07 -11.79
CA PHE A 74 3.41 0.05 -13.01
C PHE A 74 2.71 -0.71 -14.15
N TYR A 75 2.20 -1.92 -13.89
CA TYR A 75 1.55 -2.73 -14.91
C TYR A 75 0.23 -2.10 -15.40
N GLN A 76 -0.52 -1.40 -14.53
CA GLN A 76 -1.67 -0.62 -14.97
C GLN A 76 -1.27 0.45 -16.00
N LEU A 77 -0.24 1.22 -15.73
CA LEU A 77 0.24 2.26 -16.64
C LEU A 77 0.86 1.66 -17.93
N HIS A 78 1.46 0.49 -17.82
CA HIS A 78 2.00 -0.26 -18.96
C HIS A 78 0.90 -0.89 -19.83
N GLY A 79 -0.34 -0.99 -19.34
CA GLY A 79 -1.46 -1.62 -20.04
C GLY A 79 -1.54 -3.14 -19.85
N ASP A 80 -0.72 -3.75 -19.00
CA ASP A 80 -0.78 -5.18 -18.67
C ASP A 80 -1.71 -5.44 -17.48
N ALA A 81 -3.00 -5.54 -17.78
CA ALA A 81 -4.02 -5.75 -16.76
C ALA A 81 -3.88 -7.10 -16.03
N SER A 82 -3.38 -8.14 -16.70
CA SER A 82 -3.17 -9.44 -16.08
C SER A 82 -2.05 -9.40 -15.05
N ALA A 83 -0.91 -8.81 -15.41
CA ALA A 83 0.20 -8.64 -14.48
C ALA A 83 -0.16 -7.70 -13.32
N ALA A 84 -0.94 -6.64 -13.57
CA ALA A 84 -1.43 -5.75 -12.52
C ALA A 84 -2.28 -6.51 -11.49
N HIS A 85 -3.24 -7.30 -11.95
CA HIS A 85 -4.10 -8.11 -11.08
C HIS A 85 -3.28 -9.08 -10.21
N GLN A 86 -2.35 -9.83 -10.82
CA GLN A 86 -1.49 -10.77 -10.10
C GLN A 86 -0.60 -10.05 -9.07
N ALA A 87 -0.10 -8.87 -9.41
CA ALA A 87 0.72 -8.10 -8.48
C ALA A 87 -0.08 -7.60 -7.28
N TYR A 88 -1.34 -7.14 -7.46
CA TYR A 88 -2.22 -6.82 -6.33
C TYR A 88 -2.49 -8.02 -5.45
N GLN A 89 -2.82 -9.17 -6.04
CA GLN A 89 -3.03 -10.40 -5.27
C GLN A 89 -1.79 -10.81 -4.47
N GLN A 90 -0.60 -10.70 -5.07
CA GLN A 90 0.64 -11.01 -4.37
C GLN A 90 0.93 -10.02 -3.23
N ALA A 91 0.64 -8.73 -3.41
CA ALA A 91 0.77 -7.73 -2.35
C ALA A 91 -0.12 -8.09 -1.15
N LEU A 92 -1.40 -8.39 -1.39
CA LEU A 92 -2.35 -8.75 -0.34
C LEU A 92 -2.11 -10.14 0.28
N LYS A 93 -1.48 -11.06 -0.47
CA LYS A 93 -1.01 -12.33 0.10
C LYS A 93 0.12 -12.12 1.10
N LEU A 94 1.00 -11.16 0.85
CA LEU A 94 2.12 -10.82 1.74
C LEU A 94 1.66 -10.02 2.96
N ASP A 95 0.74 -9.09 2.78
CA ASP A 95 0.12 -8.35 3.88
C ASP A 95 -1.34 -8.02 3.57
N PRO A 96 -2.29 -8.81 4.10
CA PRO A 96 -3.72 -8.65 3.84
C PRO A 96 -4.36 -7.47 4.60
N LYS A 97 -3.61 -6.74 5.43
CA LYS A 97 -4.13 -5.64 6.24
C LYS A 97 -3.83 -4.26 5.66
N GLN A 98 -3.32 -4.19 4.44
CA GLN A 98 -2.92 -2.94 3.80
C GLN A 98 -4.09 -2.26 3.09
N GLY A 99 -4.75 -1.33 3.78
CA GLY A 99 -5.90 -0.59 3.27
C GLY A 99 -5.61 0.16 1.96
N ASP A 100 -4.42 0.75 1.81
CA ASP A 100 -4.02 1.40 0.56
C ASP A 100 -3.96 0.42 -0.62
N THR A 101 -3.47 -0.79 -0.40
CA THR A 101 -3.41 -1.81 -1.45
C THR A 101 -4.80 -2.28 -1.83
N HIS A 102 -5.68 -2.52 -0.85
CA HIS A 102 -7.09 -2.84 -1.10
C HIS A 102 -7.80 -1.74 -1.87
N ASN A 103 -7.67 -0.47 -1.45
CA ASN A 103 -8.28 0.66 -2.14
C ASN A 103 -7.82 0.76 -3.61
N ASN A 104 -6.53 0.63 -3.87
CA ASN A 104 -5.97 0.72 -5.22
C ASN A 104 -6.41 -0.47 -6.08
N PHE A 105 -6.47 -1.68 -5.50
CA PHE A 105 -6.98 -2.86 -6.20
C PHE A 105 -8.46 -2.72 -6.52
N GLY A 106 -9.28 -2.21 -5.60
CA GLY A 106 -10.69 -1.91 -5.85
C GLY A 106 -10.88 -0.93 -7.00
N ALA A 107 -10.10 0.16 -7.05
CA ALA A 107 -10.14 1.13 -8.14
C ALA A 107 -9.74 0.50 -9.49
N PHE A 108 -8.72 -0.37 -9.50
CA PHE A 108 -8.32 -1.13 -10.68
C PHE A 108 -9.45 -2.06 -11.19
N LEU A 109 -10.06 -2.85 -10.30
CA LEU A 109 -11.15 -3.76 -10.63
C LEU A 109 -12.38 -3.01 -11.16
N CYS A 110 -12.71 -1.87 -10.53
CA CYS A 110 -13.79 -1.00 -10.98
C CYS A 110 -13.56 -0.49 -12.42
N GLY A 111 -12.34 -0.03 -12.73
CA GLY A 111 -11.97 0.40 -14.08
C GLY A 111 -12.09 -0.70 -15.15
N ARG A 112 -12.15 -1.96 -14.72
CA ARG A 112 -12.36 -3.14 -15.59
C ARG A 112 -13.82 -3.61 -15.65
N GLY A 113 -14.71 -2.95 -14.92
CA GLY A 113 -16.12 -3.37 -14.80
C GLY A 113 -16.34 -4.56 -13.85
N GLU A 114 -15.34 -4.94 -13.08
CA GLU A 114 -15.39 -6.02 -12.09
C GLU A 114 -15.95 -5.47 -10.77
N PHE A 115 -17.16 -4.91 -10.82
CA PHE A 115 -17.74 -4.08 -9.76
C PHE A 115 -17.90 -4.80 -8.43
N VAL A 116 -18.35 -6.05 -8.42
CA VAL A 116 -18.55 -6.83 -7.18
C VAL A 116 -17.24 -6.96 -6.43
N GLN A 117 -16.18 -7.41 -7.10
CA GLN A 117 -14.86 -7.56 -6.50
C GLN A 117 -14.27 -6.19 -6.09
N ALA A 118 -14.55 -5.13 -6.86
CA ALA A 118 -14.12 -3.78 -6.51
C ALA A 118 -14.68 -3.34 -5.15
N TYR A 119 -15.97 -3.54 -4.91
CA TYR A 119 -16.60 -3.18 -3.64
C TYR A 119 -16.09 -4.03 -2.47
N GLU A 120 -15.87 -5.32 -2.67
CA GLU A 120 -15.22 -6.18 -1.66
C GLU A 120 -13.85 -5.62 -1.23
N GLN A 121 -13.06 -5.15 -2.20
CA GLN A 121 -11.77 -4.54 -1.90
C GLN A 121 -11.91 -3.19 -1.19
N PHE A 122 -12.86 -2.35 -1.57
CA PHE A 122 -13.11 -1.08 -0.87
C PHE A 122 -13.58 -1.30 0.58
N GLU A 123 -14.43 -2.28 0.84
CA GLU A 123 -14.84 -2.64 2.19
C GLU A 123 -13.66 -3.15 3.02
N ALA A 124 -12.80 -3.98 2.42
CA ALA A 124 -11.58 -4.44 3.07
C ALA A 124 -10.63 -3.27 3.39
N ALA A 125 -10.51 -2.27 2.51
CA ALA A 125 -9.74 -1.06 2.76
C ALA A 125 -10.29 -0.29 3.97
N LEU A 126 -11.60 -0.01 4.00
CA LEU A 126 -12.26 0.72 5.10
C LEU A 126 -12.18 -0.01 6.44
N SER A 127 -12.10 -1.35 6.41
CA SER A 127 -11.98 -2.20 7.60
C SER A 127 -10.53 -2.44 8.04
N SER A 128 -9.56 -1.99 7.26
CA SER A 128 -8.13 -2.21 7.55
C SER A 128 -7.68 -1.39 8.76
N PRO A 129 -6.87 -1.96 9.68
CA PRO A 129 -6.37 -1.24 10.83
C PRO A 129 -5.45 -0.09 10.41
N ASN A 130 -5.55 1.05 11.10
CA ASN A 130 -4.72 2.24 10.86
C ASN A 130 -4.81 2.80 9.42
N TYR A 131 -5.91 2.55 8.73
CA TYR A 131 -6.14 3.13 7.42
C TYR A 131 -6.76 4.53 7.53
N TYR A 132 -5.98 5.55 7.18
CA TYR A 132 -6.37 6.96 7.34
C TYR A 132 -6.89 7.62 6.06
N ARG A 133 -6.83 6.91 4.91
CA ARG A 133 -7.23 7.44 3.60
C ARG A 133 -8.66 7.07 3.22
N GLN A 134 -9.57 7.06 4.18
CA GLN A 134 -10.98 6.71 3.96
C GLN A 134 -11.67 7.61 2.92
N ALA A 135 -11.28 8.90 2.84
CA ALA A 135 -11.80 9.82 1.83
C ALA A 135 -11.49 9.33 0.40
N ASP A 136 -10.27 8.79 0.16
CA ASP A 136 -9.90 8.22 -1.15
C ASP A 136 -10.80 7.05 -1.51
N THR A 137 -11.09 6.18 -0.53
CA THR A 137 -11.95 5.01 -0.76
C THR A 137 -13.39 5.41 -1.04
N TYR A 138 -13.96 6.34 -0.28
CA TYR A 138 -15.32 6.80 -0.56
C TYR A 138 -15.44 7.53 -1.91
N GLU A 139 -14.42 8.28 -2.32
CA GLU A 139 -14.39 8.85 -3.67
C GLU A 139 -14.35 7.76 -4.74
N ASN A 140 -13.51 6.73 -4.57
CA ASN A 140 -13.43 5.60 -5.49
C ASN A 140 -14.74 4.80 -5.53
N ILE A 141 -15.41 4.57 -4.39
CA ILE A 141 -16.74 3.93 -4.34
C ILE A 141 -17.75 4.77 -5.11
N ALA A 142 -17.78 6.10 -4.92
CA ALA A 142 -18.69 6.98 -5.62
C ALA A 142 -18.45 6.95 -7.14
N LEU A 143 -17.19 7.05 -7.58
CA LEU A 143 -16.83 6.95 -9.00
C LEU A 143 -17.23 5.58 -9.60
N CYS A 144 -17.00 4.51 -8.86
CA CYS A 144 -17.35 3.16 -9.26
C CYS A 144 -18.87 2.97 -9.37
N ALA A 145 -19.62 3.45 -8.40
CA ALA A 145 -21.08 3.42 -8.40
C ALA A 145 -21.68 4.26 -9.54
N GLN A 146 -21.04 5.36 -9.90
CA GLN A 146 -21.41 6.15 -11.07
C GLN A 146 -21.19 5.37 -12.36
N ALA A 147 -20.05 4.69 -12.51
CA ALA A 147 -19.74 3.87 -13.68
C ALA A 147 -20.72 2.69 -13.85
N GLU A 148 -21.16 2.10 -12.73
CA GLU A 148 -22.16 1.01 -12.69
C GLU A 148 -23.62 1.52 -12.78
N ASN A 149 -23.86 2.85 -12.78
CA ASN A 149 -25.18 3.48 -12.71
C ASN A 149 -25.96 3.22 -11.41
N ARG A 150 -25.30 2.97 -10.31
CA ARG A 150 -25.90 2.75 -8.98
C ARG A 150 -26.05 4.05 -8.20
N ARG A 151 -27.10 4.80 -8.48
CA ARG A 151 -27.34 6.15 -7.91
C ARG A 151 -27.37 6.19 -6.38
N GLU A 152 -28.03 5.22 -5.75
CA GLU A 152 -28.13 5.15 -4.29
C GLU A 152 -26.77 4.95 -3.65
N LEU A 153 -25.96 4.01 -4.17
CA LEU A 153 -24.62 3.75 -3.66
C LEU A 153 -23.70 4.96 -3.87
N TYR A 154 -23.83 5.61 -5.05
CA TYR A 154 -23.12 6.87 -5.29
C TYR A 154 -23.44 7.90 -4.20
N GLN A 155 -24.73 8.12 -3.91
CA GLN A 155 -25.15 9.13 -2.92
C GLN A 155 -24.62 8.78 -1.52
N GLN A 156 -24.73 7.52 -1.11
CA GLN A 156 -24.19 7.06 0.17
C GLN A 156 -22.69 7.32 0.30
N ALA A 157 -21.91 6.95 -0.72
CA ALA A 157 -20.47 7.16 -0.73
C ALA A 157 -20.10 8.66 -0.76
N PHE A 158 -20.82 9.45 -1.55
CA PHE A 158 -20.67 10.90 -1.63
C PHE A 158 -20.94 11.58 -0.30
N ASP A 159 -22.00 11.19 0.42
CA ASP A 159 -22.31 11.74 1.73
C ASP A 159 -21.25 11.40 2.78
N LYS A 160 -20.68 10.20 2.71
CA LYS A 160 -19.53 9.80 3.55
C LYS A 160 -18.28 10.61 3.20
N LEU A 161 -17.95 10.76 1.93
CA LEU A 161 -16.85 11.62 1.48
C LEU A 161 -17.04 13.05 1.99
N ARG A 162 -18.23 13.61 1.84
CA ARG A 162 -18.54 14.99 2.26
C ARG A 162 -18.41 15.21 3.77
N GLN A 163 -18.71 14.20 4.58
CA GLN A 163 -18.52 14.25 6.04
C GLN A 163 -17.02 14.29 6.42
N ILE A 164 -16.15 13.64 5.63
CA ILE A 164 -14.72 13.54 5.89
C ILE A 164 -13.97 14.71 5.24
N ASP A 165 -14.31 15.02 3.99
CA ASP A 165 -13.66 16.05 3.16
C ASP A 165 -14.69 16.73 2.24
N ALA A 166 -15.31 17.80 2.73
CA ALA A 166 -16.32 18.54 1.99
C ALA A 166 -15.77 19.16 0.70
N HIS A 167 -14.51 19.67 0.72
CA HIS A 167 -13.91 20.28 -0.45
C HIS A 167 -13.73 19.26 -1.58
N ARG A 168 -13.32 18.05 -1.26
CA ARG A 168 -13.13 16.97 -2.22
C ARG A 168 -14.46 16.49 -2.80
N ALA A 169 -15.50 16.38 -1.97
CA ALA A 169 -16.86 16.08 -2.41
C ALA A 169 -17.40 17.14 -3.38
N ASP A 170 -17.19 18.42 -3.10
CA ASP A 170 -17.60 19.52 -3.99
C ASP A 170 -16.86 19.48 -5.32
N LYS A 171 -15.58 19.11 -5.33
CA LYS A 171 -14.80 18.90 -6.55
C LYS A 171 -15.36 17.73 -7.37
N LEU A 172 -15.67 16.60 -6.73
CA LEU A 172 -16.27 15.43 -7.39
C LEU A 172 -17.61 15.78 -8.03
N ASN A 173 -18.44 16.57 -7.34
CA ASN A 173 -19.75 16.99 -7.86
C ASN A 173 -19.67 17.92 -9.07
N ARG A 174 -18.60 18.75 -9.18
CA ARG A 174 -18.37 19.64 -10.31
C ARG A 174 -17.79 18.95 -11.55
N ALA A 175 -17.26 17.76 -11.40
CA ALA A 175 -16.68 16.97 -12.48
C ALA A 175 -17.71 16.13 -13.26
N LYS A 176 -19.01 16.23 -12.92
CA LYS A 176 -20.14 15.63 -13.63
C LYS A 176 -20.56 16.51 -14.81
#